data_d66dc35fad79726a56241ea0e69c5b03
#
_entry.id   d66dc35fad79726a56241ea0e69c5b03
#
_cell.length_a   1.000
_cell.length_b   1.000
_cell.length_c   1.000
_cell.angle_alpha   90.00
_cell.angle_beta   90.00
_cell.angle_gamma   90.00
#
_symmetry.space_group_name_H-M   'P 1'
#
loop_
_entity.id
_entity.type
_entity.pdbx_description
1 polymer ?
#
loop_
_entity_poly.entity_id
_entity_poly.type
_entity_poly.pdbx_seq_one_letter_code
_entity_poly.pdbx_strand_id
1 'polypeptide(L)'
;MAFNEHYPSSLLSDAVDAIGSLPGVGRRSALRLALHLLKQPKENVHHFTEAINRLRDEVRYCRVCKMISDGEVCSICSDRSRDSRMICVVENVRDVMSIEETGQYHGVYHVLGGIISPIAGVGPSDLTIKDLCERVSSFEDPSSAEVILALSGDVEGETTAFYIYRQIAPYGVKITSLARGLGFGDDLEYADSLTLGRSITGRQIFKP
;
A
#
# COMPACT_ATOMS: atom_id res chain seq x y z
N MET A 1 -11.97 2.15 -34.91
CA MET A 1 -12.92 3.21 -35.33
C MET A 1 -13.05 4.17 -34.16
N ALA A 2 -12.45 5.37 -34.27
CA ALA A 2 -12.59 6.40 -33.26
C ALA A 2 -13.99 7.00 -33.40
N PHE A 3 -14.87 6.77 -32.45
CA PHE A 3 -16.12 7.50 -32.32
C PHE A 3 -15.76 8.94 -31.98
N ASN A 4 -15.86 9.81 -32.96
CA ASN A 4 -15.80 11.25 -32.74
C ASN A 4 -17.13 11.68 -32.11
N GLU A 5 -17.25 11.47 -30.77
CA GLU A 5 -18.42 11.91 -30.03
C GLU A 5 -18.35 13.44 -29.90
N HIS A 6 -19.10 14.14 -30.74
CA HIS A 6 -19.33 15.56 -30.59
C HIS A 6 -20.27 15.77 -29.42
N TYR A 7 -19.71 16.18 -28.27
CA TYR A 7 -20.54 16.62 -27.16
C TYR A 7 -21.18 17.98 -27.47
N PRO A 8 -22.42 18.23 -27.02
CA PRO A 8 -23.13 19.49 -27.31
C PRO A 8 -22.52 20.70 -26.60
N SER A 9 -21.55 20.50 -25.71
CA SER A 9 -20.88 21.53 -24.94
C SER A 9 -19.42 21.15 -24.70
N SER A 10 -18.50 22.09 -24.84
CA SER A 10 -17.10 21.92 -24.49
C SER A 10 -16.93 21.63 -22.98
N LEU A 11 -17.72 22.27 -22.13
CA LEU A 11 -17.71 22.01 -20.69
C LEU A 11 -18.04 20.57 -20.34
N LEU A 12 -18.98 19.95 -21.08
CA LEU A 12 -19.28 18.53 -20.92
C LEU A 12 -18.12 17.67 -21.39
N SER A 13 -17.50 18.03 -22.52
CA SER A 13 -16.33 17.30 -23.03
C SER A 13 -15.20 17.33 -22.02
N ASP A 14 -14.85 18.50 -21.49
CA ASP A 14 -13.76 18.68 -20.53
C ASP A 14 -14.00 17.87 -19.24
N ALA A 15 -15.26 17.86 -18.74
CA ALA A 15 -15.63 17.06 -17.57
C ALA A 15 -15.53 15.54 -17.85
N VAL A 16 -15.94 15.09 -19.04
CA VAL A 16 -15.83 13.68 -19.44
C VAL A 16 -14.36 13.27 -19.59
N ASP A 17 -13.53 14.11 -20.19
CA ASP A 17 -12.11 13.84 -20.38
C ASP A 17 -11.38 13.80 -19.01
N ALA A 18 -11.69 14.74 -18.10
CA ALA A 18 -11.13 14.77 -16.75
C ALA A 18 -11.51 13.51 -15.95
N ILE A 19 -12.79 13.13 -15.93
CA ILE A 19 -13.26 11.92 -15.22
C ILE A 19 -12.70 10.65 -15.89
N GLY A 20 -12.62 10.64 -17.23
CA GLY A 20 -12.12 9.53 -18.02
C GLY A 20 -10.60 9.31 -17.92
N SER A 21 -9.86 10.27 -17.38
CA SER A 21 -8.43 10.12 -17.08
C SER A 21 -8.16 9.24 -15.85
N LEU A 22 -9.18 8.96 -15.05
CA LEU A 22 -9.05 8.11 -13.86
C LEU A 22 -8.90 6.63 -14.26
N PRO A 23 -7.99 5.89 -13.60
CA PRO A 23 -7.80 4.46 -13.87
C PRO A 23 -9.11 3.67 -13.70
N GLY A 24 -9.42 2.81 -14.67
CA GLY A 24 -10.63 2.00 -14.65
C GLY A 24 -11.91 2.73 -15.09
N VAL A 25 -11.86 4.02 -15.40
CA VAL A 25 -13.02 4.79 -15.87
C VAL A 25 -12.99 4.91 -17.39
N GLY A 26 -13.79 4.09 -18.06
CA GLY A 26 -13.98 4.22 -19.51
C GLY A 26 -14.87 5.41 -19.89
N ARG A 27 -14.78 5.86 -21.14
CA ARG A 27 -15.47 7.05 -21.66
C ARG A 27 -16.99 7.05 -21.41
N ARG A 28 -17.67 5.88 -21.57
CA ARG A 28 -19.11 5.75 -21.27
C ARG A 28 -19.44 5.98 -19.79
N SER A 29 -18.61 5.48 -18.90
CA SER A 29 -18.75 5.70 -17.46
C SER A 29 -18.48 7.16 -17.10
N ALA A 30 -17.44 7.78 -17.69
CA ALA A 30 -17.12 9.18 -17.50
C ALA A 30 -18.31 10.08 -17.91
N LEU A 31 -18.91 9.85 -19.08
CA LEU A 31 -20.09 10.60 -19.52
C LEU A 31 -21.28 10.45 -18.54
N ARG A 32 -21.55 9.21 -18.10
CA ARG A 32 -22.62 8.95 -17.12
C ARG A 32 -22.38 9.70 -15.80
N LEU A 33 -21.13 9.72 -15.32
CA LEU A 33 -20.76 10.42 -14.09
C LEU A 33 -20.84 11.95 -14.27
N ALA A 34 -20.35 12.50 -15.38
CA ALA A 34 -20.47 13.93 -15.69
C ALA A 34 -21.94 14.38 -15.74
N LEU A 35 -22.81 13.61 -16.42
CA LEU A 35 -24.24 13.91 -16.48
C LEU A 35 -24.94 13.74 -15.11
N HIS A 36 -24.45 12.82 -14.27
CA HIS A 36 -24.94 12.69 -12.89
C HIS A 36 -24.59 13.95 -12.07
N LEU A 37 -23.34 14.39 -12.11
CA LEU A 37 -22.90 15.60 -11.42
C LEU A 37 -23.66 16.85 -11.90
N LEU A 38 -23.94 16.95 -13.20
CA LEU A 38 -24.72 18.06 -13.74
C LEU A 38 -26.15 18.17 -13.17
N LYS A 39 -26.71 17.03 -12.70
CA LYS A 39 -28.04 16.98 -12.08
C LYS A 39 -28.02 17.24 -10.56
N GLN A 40 -26.84 17.26 -9.96
CA GLN A 40 -26.71 17.53 -8.51
C GLN A 40 -26.83 19.04 -8.20
N PRO A 41 -27.22 19.40 -6.98
CA PRO A 41 -27.09 20.77 -6.49
C PRO A 41 -25.65 21.27 -6.63
N LYS A 42 -25.47 22.53 -6.99
CA LYS A 42 -24.13 23.11 -7.16
C LYS A 42 -23.25 22.93 -5.92
N GLU A 43 -23.81 23.10 -4.76
CA GLU A 43 -23.15 22.96 -3.47
C GLU A 43 -22.53 21.57 -3.29
N ASN A 44 -23.25 20.51 -3.69
CA ASN A 44 -22.74 19.14 -3.62
C ASN A 44 -21.56 18.92 -4.56
N VAL A 45 -21.62 19.50 -5.76
CA VAL A 45 -20.52 19.39 -6.73
C VAL A 45 -19.30 20.17 -6.25
N HIS A 46 -19.49 21.36 -5.70
CA HIS A 46 -18.39 22.14 -5.10
C HIS A 46 -17.74 21.38 -3.95
N HIS A 47 -18.53 20.85 -3.02
CA HIS A 47 -18.02 20.05 -1.90
C HIS A 47 -17.23 18.84 -2.38
N PHE A 48 -17.73 18.12 -3.40
CA PHE A 48 -17.03 16.98 -4.00
C PHE A 48 -15.69 17.39 -4.60
N THR A 49 -15.67 18.45 -5.43
CA THR A 49 -14.41 18.91 -6.07
C THR A 49 -13.43 19.47 -5.06
N GLU A 50 -13.91 20.18 -4.05
CA GLU A 50 -13.09 20.70 -2.95
C GLU A 50 -12.44 19.56 -2.15
N ALA A 51 -13.19 18.50 -1.84
CA ALA A 51 -12.62 17.34 -1.14
C ALA A 51 -11.47 16.68 -1.92
N ILE A 52 -11.60 16.58 -3.26
CA ILE A 52 -10.53 16.05 -4.12
C ILE A 52 -9.31 16.98 -4.15
N ASN A 53 -9.54 18.30 -4.27
CA ASN A 53 -8.47 19.29 -4.26
C ASN A 53 -7.72 19.25 -2.93
N ARG A 54 -8.43 19.28 -1.81
CA ARG A 54 -7.85 19.22 -0.47
C ARG A 54 -7.06 17.94 -0.25
N LEU A 55 -7.57 16.78 -0.69
CA LEU A 55 -6.83 15.53 -0.63
C LEU A 55 -5.47 15.65 -1.35
N ARG A 56 -5.43 16.32 -2.51
CA ARG A 56 -4.19 16.46 -3.28
C ARG A 56 -3.23 17.49 -2.69
N ASP A 57 -3.76 18.60 -2.19
CA ASP A 57 -2.99 19.78 -1.79
C ASP A 57 -2.56 19.74 -0.32
N GLU A 58 -3.38 19.16 0.57
CA GLU A 58 -3.18 19.20 2.00
C GLU A 58 -2.61 17.90 2.59
N VAL A 59 -2.83 16.73 1.92
CA VAL A 59 -2.32 15.45 2.41
C VAL A 59 -0.79 15.47 2.51
N ARG A 60 -0.29 14.95 3.62
CA ARG A 60 1.15 14.82 3.88
C ARG A 60 1.54 13.36 4.03
N TYR A 61 2.83 13.12 4.03
CA TYR A 61 3.37 11.81 4.39
C TYR A 61 3.97 11.87 5.79
N CYS A 62 3.59 10.90 6.63
CA CYS A 62 4.14 10.78 7.97
C CYS A 62 5.66 10.70 7.90
N ARG A 63 6.35 11.58 8.62
CA ARG A 63 7.83 11.62 8.62
C ARG A 63 8.45 10.32 9.14
N VAL A 64 7.71 9.54 9.95
CA VAL A 64 8.21 8.31 10.59
C VAL A 64 7.96 7.08 9.71
N CYS A 65 6.72 6.85 9.26
CA CYS A 65 6.32 5.61 8.59
C CYS A 65 6.00 5.78 7.11
N LYS A 66 6.03 6.99 6.58
CA LYS A 66 5.73 7.33 5.17
C LYS A 66 4.28 7.05 4.73
N MET A 67 3.39 6.72 5.67
CA MET A 67 1.96 6.63 5.39
C MET A 67 1.37 8.03 5.16
N ILE A 68 0.27 8.11 4.43
CA ILE A 68 -0.51 9.36 4.29
C ILE A 68 -1.01 9.82 5.67
N SER A 69 -1.02 11.13 5.89
CA SER A 69 -1.38 11.76 7.17
C SER A 69 -1.86 13.18 6.96
N ASP A 70 -2.74 13.65 7.85
CA ASP A 70 -3.15 15.06 7.89
C ASP A 70 -2.10 15.94 8.60
N GLY A 71 -1.14 15.34 9.32
CA GLY A 71 -0.09 16.03 10.04
C GLY A 71 1.31 15.46 9.76
N GLU A 72 2.32 15.97 10.46
CA GLU A 72 3.70 15.50 10.34
C GLU A 72 3.89 14.04 10.79
N VAL A 73 3.10 13.59 11.75
CA VAL A 73 3.10 12.22 12.29
C VAL A 73 1.67 11.71 12.27
N CYS A 74 1.46 10.52 11.70
CA CYS A 74 0.14 9.90 11.60
C CYS A 74 -0.37 9.39 12.95
N SER A 75 -1.67 9.11 13.03
CA SER A 75 -2.33 8.58 14.23
C SER A 75 -1.69 7.31 14.77
N ILE A 76 -1.26 6.40 13.87
CA ILE A 76 -0.60 5.15 14.25
C ILE A 76 0.75 5.40 14.92
N CYS A 77 1.59 6.27 14.34
CA CYS A 77 2.91 6.56 14.91
C CYS A 77 2.87 7.43 16.17
N SER A 78 1.79 8.17 16.40
CA SER A 78 1.58 8.98 17.60
C SER A 78 0.88 8.21 18.74
N ASP A 79 0.34 7.04 18.46
CA ASP A 79 -0.32 6.20 19.45
C ASP A 79 0.70 5.50 20.35
N ARG A 80 0.74 5.91 21.62
CA ARG A 80 1.66 5.37 22.64
C ARG A 80 1.29 3.97 23.11
N SER A 81 0.12 3.46 22.78
CA SER A 81 -0.27 2.08 23.11
C SER A 81 0.37 1.03 22.20
N ARG A 82 0.93 1.47 21.06
CA ARG A 82 1.56 0.59 20.07
C ARG A 82 3.04 0.33 20.38
N ASP A 83 3.49 -0.88 20.07
CA ASP A 83 4.91 -1.21 20.19
C ASP A 83 5.71 -0.61 19.03
N SER A 84 6.44 0.45 19.30
CA SER A 84 7.27 1.15 18.31
C SER A 84 8.49 0.35 17.84
N ARG A 85 8.84 -0.75 18.54
CA ARG A 85 9.93 -1.67 18.18
C ARG A 85 9.49 -2.76 17.20
N MET A 86 8.19 -2.92 16.99
CA MET A 86 7.62 -3.85 16.01
C MET A 86 7.20 -3.08 14.76
N ILE A 87 7.96 -3.21 13.67
CA ILE A 87 7.74 -2.49 12.42
C ILE A 87 7.25 -3.45 11.35
N CYS A 88 6.04 -3.24 10.85
CA CYS A 88 5.52 -3.95 9.67
C CYS A 88 5.82 -3.13 8.41
N VAL A 89 6.67 -3.68 7.55
CA VAL A 89 7.06 -3.07 6.28
C VAL A 89 6.09 -3.53 5.21
N VAL A 90 5.44 -2.58 4.57
CA VAL A 90 4.41 -2.82 3.53
C VAL A 90 4.73 -2.05 2.26
N GLU A 91 4.16 -2.47 1.14
CA GLU A 91 4.36 -1.83 -0.15
C GLU A 91 3.65 -0.47 -0.25
N ASN A 92 2.41 -0.42 0.22
CA ASN A 92 1.55 0.76 0.02
C ASN A 92 0.56 0.96 1.19
N VAL A 93 -0.17 2.07 1.12
CA VAL A 93 -1.13 2.47 2.16
C VAL A 93 -2.29 1.48 2.31
N ARG A 94 -2.70 0.81 1.22
CA ARG A 94 -3.82 -0.16 1.27
C ARG A 94 -3.46 -1.36 2.14
N ASP A 95 -2.20 -1.78 2.10
CA ASP A 95 -1.73 -2.91 2.92
C ASP A 95 -1.83 -2.56 4.40
N VAL A 96 -1.48 -1.32 4.79
CA VAL A 96 -1.69 -0.84 6.17
C VAL A 96 -3.16 -0.95 6.55
N MET A 97 -4.08 -0.45 5.69
CA MET A 97 -5.52 -0.50 5.96
C MET A 97 -6.01 -1.94 6.12
N SER A 98 -5.56 -2.85 5.26
CA SER A 98 -5.95 -4.27 5.32
C SER A 98 -5.45 -4.96 6.60
N ILE A 99 -4.23 -4.65 7.04
CA ILE A 99 -3.69 -5.22 8.29
C ILE A 99 -4.41 -4.64 9.51
N GLU A 100 -4.67 -3.33 9.54
CA GLU A 100 -5.41 -2.66 10.62
C GLU A 100 -6.84 -3.21 10.77
N GLU A 101 -7.52 -3.52 9.64
CA GLU A 101 -8.87 -4.11 9.64
C GLU A 101 -8.92 -5.45 10.39
N THR A 102 -7.81 -6.18 10.45
CA THR A 102 -7.75 -7.45 11.21
C THR A 102 -7.84 -7.26 12.72
N GLY A 103 -7.44 -6.10 13.24
CA GLY A 103 -7.34 -5.83 14.68
C GLY A 103 -6.31 -6.68 15.42
N GLN A 104 -5.42 -7.39 14.71
CA GLN A 104 -4.46 -8.33 15.32
C GLN A 104 -3.05 -7.74 15.47
N TYR A 105 -2.78 -6.61 14.83
CA TYR A 105 -1.45 -6.00 14.82
C TYR A 105 -1.39 -4.76 15.71
N HIS A 106 -0.46 -4.74 16.65
CA HIS A 106 -0.31 -3.64 17.63
C HIS A 106 1.04 -2.92 17.53
N GLY A 107 1.79 -3.15 16.47
CA GLY A 107 3.02 -2.43 16.15
C GLY A 107 2.78 -1.20 15.30
N VAL A 108 3.84 -0.71 14.70
CA VAL A 108 3.86 0.43 13.79
C VAL A 108 4.25 -0.01 12.36
N TYR A 109 4.08 0.86 11.39
CA TYR A 109 4.33 0.51 9.98
C TYR A 109 5.52 1.26 9.40
N HIS A 110 5.96 0.78 8.24
CA HIS A 110 6.79 1.52 7.30
C HIS A 110 6.29 1.24 5.88
N VAL A 111 5.84 2.29 5.18
CA VAL A 111 5.28 2.20 3.82
C VAL A 111 6.39 2.50 2.83
N LEU A 112 6.72 1.53 1.97
CA LEU A 112 7.81 1.66 1.00
C LEU A 112 7.47 2.60 -0.17
N GLY A 113 6.18 2.72 -0.54
CA GLY A 113 5.73 3.44 -1.72
C GLY A 113 5.71 2.59 -2.99
N GLY A 114 6.01 1.29 -2.90
CA GLY A 114 6.04 0.32 -3.99
C GLY A 114 6.99 -0.83 -3.70
N ILE A 115 7.39 -1.54 -4.76
CA ILE A 115 8.38 -2.63 -4.75
C ILE A 115 9.42 -2.39 -5.84
N ILE A 116 10.59 -2.99 -5.71
CA ILE A 116 11.63 -2.96 -6.74
C ILE A 116 11.11 -3.71 -7.97
N SER A 117 10.92 -2.98 -9.06
CA SER A 117 10.40 -3.50 -10.33
C SER A 117 11.23 -2.96 -11.49
N PRO A 118 12.20 -3.74 -11.99
CA PRO A 118 13.00 -3.34 -13.15
C PRO A 118 12.15 -3.10 -14.40
N ILE A 119 11.04 -3.84 -14.55
CA ILE A 119 10.12 -3.72 -15.69
C ILE A 119 9.38 -2.39 -15.63
N ALA A 120 8.97 -1.95 -14.44
CA ALA A 120 8.33 -0.66 -14.22
C ALA A 120 9.34 0.49 -14.06
N GLY A 121 10.65 0.21 -14.07
CA GLY A 121 11.71 1.20 -13.87
C GLY A 121 11.85 1.69 -12.43
N VAL A 122 11.30 0.94 -11.45
CA VAL A 122 11.37 1.29 -10.02
C VAL A 122 12.60 0.64 -9.39
N GLY A 123 13.54 1.46 -8.96
CA GLY A 123 14.73 1.04 -8.23
C GLY A 123 14.63 1.25 -6.71
N PRO A 124 15.62 0.76 -5.94
CA PRO A 124 15.65 0.94 -4.50
C PRO A 124 15.65 2.41 -4.03
N SER A 125 16.19 3.31 -4.86
CA SER A 125 16.24 4.76 -4.59
C SER A 125 14.89 5.47 -4.73
N ASP A 126 13.95 4.84 -5.42
CA ASP A 126 12.60 5.38 -5.62
C ASP A 126 11.67 5.01 -4.47
N LEU A 127 12.15 4.14 -3.56
CA LEU A 127 11.42 3.64 -2.40
C LEU A 127 12.00 4.22 -1.11
N THR A 128 11.21 4.19 -0.03
CA THR A 128 11.60 4.70 1.28
C THR A 128 12.49 3.74 2.08
N ILE A 129 13.23 2.83 1.42
CA ILE A 129 14.07 1.82 2.06
C ILE A 129 15.19 2.47 2.89
N LYS A 130 15.76 3.58 2.40
CA LYS A 130 16.78 4.32 3.15
C LYS A 130 16.23 4.83 4.49
N ASP A 131 15.04 5.41 4.49
CA ASP A 131 14.39 5.87 5.73
C ASP A 131 14.13 4.71 6.71
N LEU A 132 13.78 3.51 6.20
CA LEU A 132 13.65 2.30 7.03
C LEU A 132 14.99 1.94 7.68
N CYS A 133 16.09 1.94 6.92
CA CYS A 133 17.42 1.65 7.43
C CYS A 133 17.85 2.64 8.51
N GLU A 134 17.63 3.94 8.28
CA GLU A 134 17.91 4.99 9.25
C GLU A 134 17.09 4.79 10.53
N ARG A 135 15.81 4.44 10.39
CA ARG A 135 14.92 4.17 11.52
C ARG A 135 15.39 2.96 12.33
N VAL A 136 15.73 1.85 11.65
CA VAL A 136 16.22 0.62 12.32
C VAL A 136 17.57 0.86 13.00
N SER A 137 18.47 1.60 12.37
CA SER A 137 19.79 1.92 12.94
C SER A 137 19.72 2.85 14.17
N SER A 138 18.59 3.56 14.35
CA SER A 138 18.39 4.47 15.49
C SER A 138 17.89 3.77 16.77
N PHE A 139 17.60 2.46 16.73
CA PHE A 139 17.23 1.72 17.93
C PHE A 139 18.43 1.59 18.88
N GLU A 140 18.21 1.90 20.16
CA GLU A 140 19.23 1.71 21.21
C GLU A 140 19.57 0.23 21.41
N ASP A 141 18.56 -0.65 21.34
CA ASP A 141 18.71 -2.10 21.39
C ASP A 141 17.97 -2.74 20.18
N PRO A 142 18.64 -2.90 19.03
CA PRO A 142 18.03 -3.52 17.85
C PRO A 142 17.61 -4.98 18.08
N SER A 143 18.25 -5.71 19.00
CA SER A 143 17.92 -7.12 19.26
C SER A 143 16.54 -7.29 19.87
N SER A 144 15.98 -6.26 20.50
CA SER A 144 14.63 -6.23 21.06
C SER A 144 13.57 -5.81 20.05
N ALA A 145 13.98 -5.41 18.84
CA ALA A 145 13.08 -4.95 17.79
C ALA A 145 12.81 -6.03 16.74
N GLU A 146 11.64 -5.95 16.11
CA GLU A 146 11.25 -6.84 15.03
C GLU A 146 10.82 -6.05 13.80
N VAL A 147 11.33 -6.44 12.63
CA VAL A 147 10.89 -5.95 11.33
C VAL A 147 10.18 -7.09 10.60
N ILE A 148 8.89 -6.90 10.35
CA ILE A 148 8.03 -7.87 9.65
C ILE A 148 7.96 -7.44 8.19
N LEU A 149 8.46 -8.26 7.25
CA LEU A 149 8.37 -8.00 5.83
C LEU A 149 7.01 -8.51 5.31
N ALA A 150 6.05 -7.61 5.16
CA ALA A 150 4.69 -7.88 4.69
C ALA A 150 4.54 -7.43 3.23
N LEU A 151 5.38 -8.00 2.36
CA LEU A 151 5.42 -7.72 0.92
C LEU A 151 4.75 -8.83 0.12
N SER A 152 4.44 -8.57 -1.15
CA SER A 152 3.84 -9.56 -2.05
C SER A 152 4.69 -10.84 -2.17
N GLY A 153 4.03 -11.95 -2.49
CA GLY A 153 4.67 -13.24 -2.65
C GLY A 153 5.21 -13.49 -4.06
N ASP A 154 5.16 -12.52 -4.93
CA ASP A 154 5.70 -12.59 -6.28
C ASP A 154 7.23 -12.38 -6.31
N VAL A 155 7.82 -12.45 -7.50
CA VAL A 155 9.28 -12.34 -7.68
C VAL A 155 9.80 -10.95 -7.28
N GLU A 156 9.02 -9.89 -7.54
CA GLU A 156 9.42 -8.51 -7.25
C GLU A 156 9.35 -8.23 -5.76
N GLY A 157 8.30 -8.69 -5.07
CA GLY A 157 8.17 -8.59 -3.61
C GLY A 157 9.24 -9.38 -2.87
N GLU A 158 9.55 -10.61 -3.31
CA GLU A 158 10.66 -11.41 -2.75
C GLU A 158 12.02 -10.75 -2.96
N THR A 159 12.26 -10.19 -4.15
CA THR A 159 13.49 -9.46 -4.45
C THR A 159 13.64 -8.24 -3.56
N THR A 160 12.53 -7.51 -3.36
CA THR A 160 12.47 -6.33 -2.47
C THR A 160 12.72 -6.74 -1.02
N ALA A 161 12.07 -7.82 -0.55
CA ALA A 161 12.27 -8.35 0.79
C ALA A 161 13.73 -8.75 1.04
N PHE A 162 14.35 -9.44 0.07
CA PHE A 162 15.76 -9.82 0.15
C PHE A 162 16.70 -8.62 0.16
N TYR A 163 16.40 -7.61 -0.66
CA TYR A 163 17.18 -6.38 -0.68
C TYR A 163 17.12 -5.68 0.69
N ILE A 164 15.92 -5.50 1.26
CA ILE A 164 15.74 -4.91 2.59
C ILE A 164 16.47 -5.73 3.66
N TYR A 165 16.31 -7.06 3.64
CA TYR A 165 17.00 -7.96 4.56
C TYR A 165 18.51 -7.70 4.56
N ARG A 166 19.14 -7.62 3.40
CA ARG A 166 20.59 -7.35 3.30
C ARG A 166 21.00 -6.01 3.88
N GLN A 167 20.12 -5.00 3.82
CA GLN A 167 20.41 -3.67 4.36
C GLN A 167 20.28 -3.62 5.88
N ILE A 168 19.29 -4.30 6.47
CA ILE A 168 18.98 -4.17 7.90
C ILE A 168 19.53 -5.31 8.76
N ALA A 169 19.85 -6.48 8.21
CA ALA A 169 20.40 -7.61 8.96
C ALA A 169 21.68 -7.25 9.76
N PRO A 170 22.60 -6.40 9.26
CA PRO A 170 23.79 -6.02 10.03
C PRO A 170 23.50 -5.28 11.34
N TYR A 171 22.31 -4.70 11.50
CA TYR A 171 21.92 -4.04 12.76
C TYR A 171 21.50 -5.02 13.86
N GLY A 172 21.32 -6.32 13.55
CA GLY A 172 20.97 -7.34 14.55
C GLY A 172 19.50 -7.35 14.94
N VAL A 173 18.62 -6.64 14.20
CA VAL A 173 17.18 -6.66 14.40
C VAL A 173 16.60 -8.02 13.99
N LYS A 174 15.57 -8.50 14.69
CA LYS A 174 14.82 -9.68 14.29
C LYS A 174 14.03 -9.38 13.01
N ILE A 175 14.21 -10.19 11.97
CA ILE A 175 13.51 -10.02 10.69
C ILE A 175 12.61 -11.22 10.47
N THR A 176 11.33 -10.97 10.22
CA THR A 176 10.30 -11.98 9.94
C THR A 176 9.54 -11.63 8.67
N SER A 177 8.75 -12.56 8.17
CA SER A 177 7.81 -12.33 7.07
C SER A 177 6.45 -12.89 7.42
N LEU A 178 5.40 -12.43 6.74
CA LEU A 178 4.08 -13.03 6.90
C LEU A 178 4.11 -14.50 6.51
N ALA A 179 3.31 -15.31 7.21
CA ALA A 179 3.14 -16.72 6.86
C ALA A 179 2.60 -16.83 5.43
N ARG A 180 3.18 -17.72 4.66
CA ARG A 180 2.79 -17.99 3.27
C ARG A 180 2.42 -19.45 3.13
N GLY A 181 1.39 -19.70 2.35
CA GLY A 181 0.90 -21.05 2.11
C GLY A 181 -0.53 -21.06 1.65
N LEU A 182 -1.19 -22.19 1.87
CA LEU A 182 -2.62 -22.36 1.55
C LEU A 182 -3.45 -21.44 2.44
N GLY A 183 -4.43 -20.78 1.84
CA GLY A 183 -5.41 -19.97 2.55
C GLY A 183 -6.38 -20.84 3.35
N PHE A 184 -7.04 -20.24 4.33
CA PHE A 184 -8.08 -20.93 5.10
C PHE A 184 -9.27 -21.29 4.19
N GLY A 185 -9.58 -22.58 4.09
CA GLY A 185 -10.65 -23.10 3.27
C GLY A 185 -10.25 -23.41 1.82
N ASP A 186 -8.97 -23.27 1.45
CA ASP A 186 -8.49 -23.67 0.14
C ASP A 186 -8.42 -25.20 0.01
N ASP A 187 -8.90 -25.71 -1.11
CA ASP A 187 -8.72 -27.11 -1.48
C ASP A 187 -7.35 -27.35 -2.11
N LEU A 188 -6.67 -28.40 -1.69
CA LEU A 188 -5.33 -28.77 -2.22
C LEU A 188 -5.32 -28.97 -3.74
N GLU A 189 -6.45 -29.44 -4.29
CA GLU A 189 -6.60 -29.71 -5.72
C GLU A 189 -6.52 -28.46 -6.59
N TYR A 190 -6.94 -27.30 -6.05
CA TYR A 190 -6.95 -26.03 -6.78
C TYR A 190 -5.75 -25.14 -6.48
N ALA A 191 -4.88 -25.55 -5.56
CA ALA A 191 -3.68 -24.81 -5.23
C ALA A 191 -2.64 -24.92 -6.35
N ASP A 192 -2.04 -23.79 -6.71
CA ASP A 192 -0.92 -23.81 -7.64
C ASP A 192 0.30 -24.52 -7.02
N SER A 193 1.16 -25.10 -7.87
CA SER A 193 2.29 -25.93 -7.45
C SER A 193 3.31 -25.17 -6.60
N LEU A 194 3.47 -23.86 -6.81
CA LEU A 194 4.40 -23.03 -6.06
C LEU A 194 3.88 -22.80 -4.64
N THR A 195 2.61 -22.42 -4.49
CA THR A 195 1.93 -22.24 -3.20
C THR A 195 1.92 -23.54 -2.41
N LEU A 196 1.58 -24.66 -3.04
CA LEU A 196 1.60 -25.98 -2.40
C LEU A 196 3.02 -26.38 -1.96
N GLY A 197 4.01 -26.17 -2.82
CA GLY A 197 5.42 -26.42 -2.49
C GLY A 197 5.91 -25.60 -1.30
N ARG A 198 5.56 -24.32 -1.24
CA ARG A 198 5.87 -23.44 -0.11
C ARG A 198 5.17 -23.90 1.20
N SER A 199 3.92 -24.32 1.11
CA SER A 199 3.18 -24.85 2.26
C SER A 199 3.83 -26.11 2.85
N ILE A 200 4.33 -27.02 1.99
CA ILE A 200 5.03 -28.24 2.43
C ILE A 200 6.37 -27.89 3.07
N THR A 201 7.15 -26.99 2.48
CA THR A 201 8.46 -26.62 3.04
C THR A 201 8.33 -25.78 4.31
N GLY A 202 7.34 -24.91 4.39
CA GLY A 202 7.02 -24.06 5.55
C GLY A 202 6.09 -24.69 6.58
N ARG A 203 5.82 -26.01 6.50
CA ARG A 203 4.90 -26.72 7.41
C ARG A 203 5.25 -26.50 8.87
N GLN A 204 4.24 -26.29 9.68
CA GLN A 204 4.38 -26.10 11.12
C GLN A 204 3.98 -27.35 11.91
N ILE A 205 4.47 -27.47 13.14
CA ILE A 205 4.05 -28.52 14.06
C ILE A 205 2.57 -28.33 14.37
N PHE A 206 1.78 -29.39 14.16
CA PHE A 206 0.37 -29.36 14.53
C PHE A 206 0.22 -29.21 16.05
N LYS A 207 -0.52 -28.19 16.44
CA LYS A 207 -0.91 -27.99 17.84
C LYS A 207 -2.42 -28.14 17.90
N PRO A 208 -2.95 -29.13 18.64
CA PRO A 208 -4.39 -29.36 18.78
C PRO A 208 -5.09 -28.24 19.54
#